data_7eaabbf0d0e938fd996927cfeb7ddbd2
#
_entry.id   7eaabbf0d0e938fd996927cfeb7ddbd2
#
_cell.length_a   1.000
_cell.length_b   1.000
_cell.length_c   1.000
_cell.angle_alpha   90.00
_cell.angle_beta   90.00
_cell.angle_gamma   90.00
#
_symmetry.space_group_name_H-M   'P 1'
#
loop_
_entity.id
_entity.type
_entity.pdbx_description
1 polymer ?
#
loop_
_entity_poly.entity_id
_entity_poly.type
_entity_poly.pdbx_seq_one_letter_code
_entity_poly.pdbx_strand_id
1 'polypeptide(L)'
;MAAIAMAAAALACTAEPALKIAPVVFTERVLANGLQVIAVPGGASPTVSVQVWYHVGAKDDPPGRSGFAHLFEHLMFKSTAHLKSEQFDRLTEDVGGSNNAFTSADATAYTDLVPSNHLEVLLWAEAERMSNLNVVQAGFVSERAVVEEEYRESVLAAPYGRFANAIAPAAYRVHPYKRPTIGSIEDLERATLPDVLDFHAAHYRPDNATLVVAGDFDPQRLDAWVDKYFARVPRPDTPPPRVGADEPAWPADRSVTVIGPKVPLPAVALVWLAPPVTSPDAPALRIAAALLGSGESSRLSQALMYRQGIAGQVGFDADLRAGPGLLTATAIAASGKPLAAVRQALLAEVLRLARRPVGAAELAKAKTQLLTAALLSRQTPEGLASAVAEAAVLQGSAAQVNTDLAALRNVSAADVQRVLQRHVAGAHKVTVQYVEAAQAKPRNAAK
;
A
#
# COMPACT_ATOMS: atom_id res chain seq x y z
N MET A 1 34.73 37.00 -54.38
CA MET A 1 33.86 35.86 -53.98
C MET A 1 34.49 35.25 -52.75
N ALA A 2 33.93 35.49 -51.56
CA ALA A 2 34.38 34.93 -50.28
C ALA A 2 33.44 33.78 -49.91
N ALA A 3 33.98 32.57 -49.82
CA ALA A 3 33.25 31.38 -49.39
C ALA A 3 33.19 31.34 -47.87
N ILE A 4 31.98 31.41 -47.31
CA ILE A 4 31.71 31.25 -45.86
C ILE A 4 31.58 29.74 -45.59
N ALA A 5 32.57 29.17 -44.89
CA ALA A 5 32.49 27.80 -44.38
C ALA A 5 31.66 27.77 -43.11
N MET A 6 30.46 27.18 -43.15
CA MET A 6 29.67 26.85 -41.97
C MET A 6 30.26 25.62 -41.30
N ALA A 7 30.86 25.81 -40.14
CA ALA A 7 31.25 24.73 -39.24
C ALA A 7 30.00 24.24 -38.48
N ALA A 8 29.51 23.05 -38.77
CA ALA A 8 28.47 22.39 -37.98
C ALA A 8 29.12 21.88 -36.68
N ALA A 9 28.87 22.55 -35.57
CA ALA A 9 29.21 22.05 -34.24
C ALA A 9 28.28 20.86 -33.90
N ALA A 10 28.81 19.65 -33.97
CA ALA A 10 28.15 18.48 -33.42
C ALA A 10 28.11 18.63 -31.89
N LEU A 11 26.93 18.91 -31.31
CA LEU A 11 26.72 18.74 -29.91
C LEU A 11 26.93 17.27 -29.55
N ALA A 12 28.09 16.97 -28.99
CA ALA A 12 28.32 15.70 -28.34
C ALA A 12 27.35 15.62 -27.14
N CYS A 13 26.34 14.78 -27.27
CA CYS A 13 25.46 14.42 -26.17
C CYS A 13 26.32 13.65 -25.16
N THR A 14 26.92 14.35 -24.22
CA THR A 14 27.60 13.72 -23.08
C THR A 14 26.52 12.96 -22.32
N ALA A 15 26.62 11.63 -22.31
CA ALA A 15 25.76 10.80 -21.49
C ALA A 15 25.84 11.33 -20.03
N GLU A 16 24.70 11.74 -19.48
CA GLU A 16 24.65 12.13 -18.07
C GLU A 16 25.24 11.00 -17.21
N PRO A 17 26.09 11.32 -16.22
CA PRO A 17 26.63 10.29 -15.34
C PRO A 17 25.48 9.53 -14.70
N ALA A 18 25.52 8.20 -14.80
CA ALA A 18 24.49 7.35 -14.23
C ALA A 18 24.37 7.63 -12.72
N LEU A 19 23.17 7.90 -12.25
CA LEU A 19 22.87 8.13 -10.84
C LEU A 19 23.41 6.95 -10.00
N LYS A 20 24.38 7.24 -9.13
CA LYS A 20 24.91 6.26 -8.18
C LYS A 20 24.06 6.28 -6.93
N ILE A 21 23.37 5.18 -6.66
CA ILE A 21 22.57 5.01 -5.45
C ILE A 21 23.41 4.14 -4.50
N ALA A 22 23.75 4.69 -3.35
CA ALA A 22 24.42 3.91 -2.31
C ALA A 22 23.45 2.84 -1.77
N PRO A 23 23.95 1.62 -1.54
CA PRO A 23 23.11 0.59 -0.94
C PRO A 23 22.76 0.97 0.52
N VAL A 24 21.58 0.58 0.95
CA VAL A 24 21.17 0.62 2.35
C VAL A 24 21.97 -0.44 3.08
N VAL A 25 22.74 -0.02 4.09
CA VAL A 25 23.51 -0.93 4.96
C VAL A 25 22.67 -1.23 6.19
N PHE A 26 22.44 -2.50 6.46
CA PHE A 26 21.67 -2.94 7.62
C PHE A 26 22.24 -4.23 8.19
N THR A 27 21.89 -4.52 9.42
CA THR A 27 22.09 -5.83 10.05
C THR A 27 20.73 -6.50 10.27
N GLU A 28 20.71 -7.83 10.23
CA GLU A 28 19.52 -8.62 10.43
C GLU A 28 19.82 -9.81 11.34
N ARG A 29 18.97 -10.05 12.33
CA ARG A 29 19.02 -11.21 13.21
C ARG A 29 17.63 -11.67 13.60
N VAL A 30 17.51 -12.92 14.00
CA VAL A 30 16.27 -13.51 14.52
C VAL A 30 16.49 -13.92 15.96
N LEU A 31 15.62 -13.47 16.87
CA LEU A 31 15.69 -13.85 18.28
C LEU A 31 15.21 -15.31 18.47
N ALA A 32 15.54 -15.90 19.62
CA ALA A 32 15.12 -17.25 19.96
C ALA A 32 13.59 -17.43 19.95
N ASN A 33 12.83 -16.38 20.25
CA ASN A 33 11.36 -16.37 20.18
C ASN A 33 10.81 -16.14 18.77
N GLY A 34 11.68 -16.00 17.76
CA GLY A 34 11.28 -15.86 16.35
C GLY A 34 11.14 -14.43 15.85
N LEU A 35 11.29 -13.41 16.70
CA LEU A 35 11.24 -12.01 16.25
C LEU A 35 12.40 -11.70 15.30
N GLN A 36 12.08 -11.27 14.09
CA GLN A 36 13.06 -10.73 13.15
C GLN A 36 13.38 -9.28 13.53
N VAL A 37 14.65 -8.97 13.63
CA VAL A 37 15.15 -7.62 13.98
C VAL A 37 16.06 -7.14 12.87
N ILE A 38 15.76 -5.96 12.33
CA ILE A 38 16.54 -5.31 11.27
C ILE A 38 16.97 -3.94 11.77
N ALA A 39 18.28 -3.69 11.79
CA ALA A 39 18.85 -2.42 12.24
C ALA A 39 19.54 -1.70 11.09
N VAL A 40 19.16 -0.45 10.87
CA VAL A 40 19.69 0.44 9.81
C VAL A 40 20.32 1.65 10.47
N PRO A 41 21.57 1.54 10.98
CA PRO A 41 22.22 2.65 11.66
C PRO A 41 22.63 3.74 10.68
N GLY A 42 22.48 4.99 11.08
CA GLY A 42 22.92 6.15 10.32
C GLY A 42 21.84 7.20 10.16
N GLY A 43 22.19 8.32 9.56
CA GLY A 43 21.29 9.45 9.35
C GLY A 43 21.99 10.76 9.74
N ALA A 44 21.51 11.87 9.15
CA ALA A 44 22.01 13.21 9.46
C ALA A 44 21.24 13.88 10.62
N SER A 45 20.10 13.29 11.00
CA SER A 45 19.23 13.79 12.07
C SER A 45 19.44 12.96 13.34
N PRO A 46 19.46 13.59 14.54
CA PRO A 46 19.52 12.89 15.82
C PRO A 46 18.13 12.28 16.18
N THR A 47 17.52 11.58 15.24
CA THR A 47 16.22 10.92 15.38
C THR A 47 16.33 9.45 14.99
N VAL A 48 15.44 8.66 15.54
CA VAL A 48 15.33 7.23 15.26
C VAL A 48 13.86 6.85 15.05
N SER A 49 13.60 6.05 14.01
CA SER A 49 12.32 5.40 13.81
C SER A 49 12.38 3.97 14.29
N VAL A 50 11.36 3.57 15.03
CA VAL A 50 11.09 2.20 15.45
C VAL A 50 9.80 1.76 14.78
N GLN A 51 9.83 0.65 14.07
CA GLN A 51 8.65 0.10 13.40
C GLN A 51 8.47 -1.37 13.75
N VAL A 52 7.27 -1.73 14.18
CA VAL A 52 6.88 -3.13 14.39
C VAL A 52 5.82 -3.51 13.36
N TRP A 53 6.20 -4.42 12.48
CA TRP A 53 5.34 -4.93 11.41
C TRP A 53 4.89 -6.34 11.76
N TYR A 54 3.60 -6.52 11.97
CA TYR A 54 2.99 -7.83 12.13
C TYR A 54 2.55 -8.38 10.78
N HIS A 55 2.87 -9.65 10.51
CA HIS A 55 2.47 -10.34 9.28
C HIS A 55 1.01 -10.78 9.37
N VAL A 56 0.14 -9.83 9.62
CA VAL A 56 -1.31 -9.96 9.71
C VAL A 56 -1.97 -8.73 9.13
N GLY A 57 -2.92 -8.92 8.22
CA GLY A 57 -3.68 -7.84 7.60
C GLY A 57 -5.12 -8.28 7.30
N ALA A 58 -5.85 -7.49 6.54
CA ALA A 58 -7.25 -7.77 6.25
C ALA A 58 -7.53 -9.15 5.61
N LYS A 59 -6.53 -9.75 4.95
CA LYS A 59 -6.65 -11.12 4.43
C LYS A 59 -6.80 -12.18 5.51
N ASP A 60 -6.27 -11.90 6.70
CA ASP A 60 -6.23 -12.84 7.82
C ASP A 60 -7.46 -12.73 8.72
N ASP A 61 -8.34 -11.76 8.47
CA ASP A 61 -9.61 -11.63 9.18
C ASP A 61 -10.40 -12.95 9.12
N PRO A 62 -10.96 -13.44 10.24
CA PRO A 62 -11.77 -14.64 10.22
C PRO A 62 -13.05 -14.47 9.37
N PRO A 63 -13.60 -15.54 8.80
CA PRO A 63 -14.88 -15.46 8.07
C PRO A 63 -15.99 -14.84 8.93
N GLY A 64 -16.67 -13.81 8.41
CA GLY A 64 -17.71 -13.06 9.13
C GLY A 64 -17.19 -12.17 10.26
N ARG A 65 -15.91 -11.80 10.21
CA ARG A 65 -15.23 -10.89 11.13
C ARG A 65 -14.33 -9.92 10.35
N SER A 66 -14.79 -9.43 9.21
CA SER A 66 -14.05 -8.48 8.39
C SER A 66 -13.82 -7.16 9.13
N GLY A 67 -12.57 -6.67 9.11
CA GLY A 67 -12.13 -5.48 9.81
C GLY A 67 -11.39 -5.74 11.12
N PHE A 68 -11.11 -7.01 11.47
CA PHE A 68 -10.40 -7.32 12.73
C PHE A 68 -8.97 -6.81 12.74
N ALA A 69 -8.21 -6.99 11.68
CA ALA A 69 -6.85 -6.46 11.61
C ALA A 69 -6.83 -4.95 11.81
N HIS A 70 -7.78 -4.21 11.21
CA HIS A 70 -7.91 -2.78 11.39
C HIS A 70 -8.39 -2.40 12.79
N LEU A 71 -9.34 -3.12 13.36
CA LEU A 71 -9.75 -2.91 14.75
C LEU A 71 -8.57 -3.10 15.73
N PHE A 72 -7.67 -4.06 15.43
CA PHE A 72 -6.46 -4.25 16.22
C PHE A 72 -5.45 -3.11 16.08
N GLU A 73 -5.38 -2.48 14.94
CA GLU A 73 -4.60 -1.25 14.80
C GLU A 73 -4.97 -0.24 15.89
N HIS A 74 -6.27 -0.01 16.11
CA HIS A 74 -6.79 0.87 17.16
C HIS A 74 -6.56 0.32 18.58
N LEU A 75 -6.85 -0.96 18.81
CA LEU A 75 -6.76 -1.57 20.12
C LEU A 75 -5.34 -1.60 20.69
N MET A 76 -4.33 -1.66 19.84
CA MET A 76 -2.93 -1.65 20.27
C MET A 76 -2.46 -0.31 20.85
N PHE A 77 -3.20 0.77 20.68
CA PHE A 77 -2.95 2.07 21.34
C PHE A 77 -3.62 2.19 22.70
N LYS A 78 -4.34 1.14 23.14
CA LYS A 78 -4.98 1.15 24.46
C LYS A 78 -4.04 0.74 25.57
N SER A 79 -4.58 0.38 26.71
CA SER A 79 -3.77 0.06 27.89
C SER A 79 -3.00 -1.25 27.72
N THR A 80 -1.86 -1.31 28.41
CA THR A 80 -1.13 -2.54 28.68
C THR A 80 -1.15 -2.82 30.20
N ALA A 81 -0.41 -3.82 30.66
CA ALA A 81 -0.25 -4.07 32.09
C ALA A 81 0.41 -2.88 32.81
N HIS A 82 1.28 -2.13 32.16
CA HIS A 82 2.08 -1.06 32.76
C HIS A 82 1.84 0.33 32.15
N LEU A 83 1.15 0.43 31.02
CA LEU A 83 0.78 1.69 30.40
C LEU A 83 -0.74 1.85 30.40
N LYS A 84 -1.22 3.01 30.84
CA LYS A 84 -2.62 3.39 30.69
C LYS A 84 -2.89 3.81 29.24
N SER A 85 -4.16 3.81 28.84
CA SER A 85 -4.60 4.39 27.59
C SER A 85 -4.02 5.80 27.39
N GLU A 86 -3.62 6.15 26.17
CA GLU A 86 -3.00 7.42 25.77
C GLU A 86 -1.56 7.66 26.31
N GLN A 87 -1.07 6.83 27.21
CA GLN A 87 0.31 6.98 27.68
C GLN A 87 1.33 6.61 26.62
N PHE A 88 1.01 5.69 25.73
CA PHE A 88 1.88 5.34 24.62
C PHE A 88 2.12 6.56 23.70
N ASP A 89 1.05 7.27 23.35
CA ASP A 89 1.13 8.48 22.50
C ASP A 89 2.02 9.54 23.15
N ARG A 90 1.87 9.75 24.46
CA ARG A 90 2.70 10.70 25.20
C ARG A 90 4.20 10.34 25.21
N LEU A 91 4.57 9.04 25.16
CA LEU A 91 6.00 8.66 25.07
C LEU A 91 6.67 9.20 23.82
N THR A 92 5.92 9.46 22.76
CA THR A 92 6.42 10.04 21.53
C THR A 92 6.16 11.54 21.44
N GLU A 93 4.93 11.99 21.72
CA GLU A 93 4.53 13.39 21.57
C GLU A 93 5.23 14.33 22.56
N ASP A 94 5.34 13.95 23.83
CA ASP A 94 5.95 14.78 24.89
C ASP A 94 7.45 15.06 24.62
N VAL A 95 8.09 14.28 23.76
CA VAL A 95 9.51 14.46 23.37
C VAL A 95 9.68 15.02 21.97
N GLY A 96 8.56 15.46 21.33
CA GLY A 96 8.57 16.05 19.99
C GLY A 96 8.68 15.02 18.87
N GLY A 97 8.37 13.76 19.16
CA GLY A 97 8.23 12.68 18.19
C GLY A 97 6.81 12.53 17.67
N SER A 98 6.55 11.46 16.97
CA SER A 98 5.23 11.07 16.46
C SER A 98 5.09 9.56 16.45
N ASN A 99 3.85 9.09 16.55
CA ASN A 99 3.49 7.71 16.32
C ASN A 99 2.33 7.62 15.31
N ASN A 100 2.24 6.51 14.65
CA ASN A 100 1.14 6.19 13.77
C ASN A 100 1.04 4.66 13.58
N ALA A 101 -0.05 4.22 12.95
CA ALA A 101 -0.17 2.85 12.49
C ALA A 101 -0.92 2.79 11.16
N PHE A 102 -0.84 1.67 10.48
CA PHE A 102 -1.69 1.38 9.34
C PHE A 102 -1.90 -0.12 9.17
N THR A 103 -3.04 -0.46 8.62
CA THR A 103 -3.38 -1.83 8.22
C THR A 103 -3.49 -1.90 6.71
N SER A 104 -2.85 -2.89 6.14
CA SER A 104 -2.97 -3.25 4.73
C SER A 104 -3.67 -4.61 4.57
N ALA A 105 -3.72 -5.11 3.35
CA ALA A 105 -4.21 -6.47 3.13
C ALA A 105 -3.27 -7.54 3.70
N ASP A 106 -1.96 -7.27 3.82
CA ASP A 106 -0.93 -8.25 4.17
C ASP A 106 -0.29 -8.05 5.53
N ALA A 107 -0.28 -6.82 6.05
CA ALA A 107 0.43 -6.46 7.26
C ALA A 107 -0.27 -5.33 8.02
N THR A 108 -0.07 -5.31 9.34
CA THR A 108 -0.38 -4.18 10.22
C THR A 108 0.94 -3.67 10.80
N ALA A 109 1.21 -2.39 10.68
CA ALA A 109 2.46 -1.76 11.09
C ALA A 109 2.20 -0.64 12.08
N TYR A 110 3.05 -0.57 13.11
CA TYR A 110 3.14 0.52 14.09
C TYR A 110 4.45 1.21 13.87
N THR A 111 4.41 2.54 13.72
CA THR A 111 5.55 3.34 13.28
C THR A 111 5.74 4.52 14.22
N ASP A 112 6.91 4.62 14.81
CA ASP A 112 7.25 5.65 15.75
C ASP A 112 8.52 6.39 15.32
N LEU A 113 8.58 7.68 15.61
CA LEU A 113 9.74 8.54 15.42
C LEU A 113 9.99 9.32 16.70
N VAL A 114 11.19 9.22 17.24
CA VAL A 114 11.59 9.97 18.45
C VAL A 114 13.02 10.49 18.31
N PRO A 115 13.45 11.49 19.14
CA PRO A 115 14.87 11.81 19.33
C PRO A 115 15.64 10.57 19.82
N SER A 116 16.87 10.37 19.34
CA SER A 116 17.68 9.16 19.57
C SER A 116 17.86 8.80 21.05
N ASN A 117 17.90 9.78 21.94
CA ASN A 117 18.03 9.56 23.38
C ASN A 117 16.79 8.93 24.04
N HIS A 118 15.66 8.83 23.34
CA HIS A 118 14.42 8.20 23.81
C HIS A 118 14.21 6.78 23.26
N LEU A 119 15.15 6.25 22.46
CA LEU A 119 15.03 4.93 21.83
C LEU A 119 14.79 3.79 22.83
N GLU A 120 15.51 3.77 23.99
CA GLU A 120 15.36 2.68 24.95
C GLU A 120 13.95 2.59 25.52
N VAL A 121 13.34 3.73 25.87
CA VAL A 121 11.98 3.79 26.41
C VAL A 121 10.97 3.33 25.37
N LEU A 122 11.16 3.71 24.11
CA LEU A 122 10.27 3.31 23.03
C LEU A 122 10.36 1.81 22.74
N LEU A 123 11.57 1.23 22.72
CA LEU A 123 11.75 -0.23 22.57
C LEU A 123 11.08 -1.00 23.73
N TRP A 124 11.16 -0.48 24.96
CA TRP A 124 10.44 -1.05 26.07
C TRP A 124 8.91 -0.99 25.86
N ALA A 125 8.41 0.16 25.43
CA ALA A 125 6.97 0.35 25.21
C ALA A 125 6.43 -0.55 24.09
N GLU A 126 7.19 -0.75 23.00
CA GLU A 126 6.83 -1.68 21.93
C GLU A 126 6.82 -3.14 22.39
N ALA A 127 7.81 -3.55 23.17
CA ALA A 127 7.84 -4.89 23.75
C ALA A 127 6.69 -5.09 24.78
N GLU A 128 6.35 -4.06 25.54
CA GLU A 128 5.23 -4.05 26.47
C GLU A 128 3.89 -4.18 25.71
N ARG A 129 3.72 -3.42 24.63
CA ARG A 129 2.54 -3.51 23.77
C ARG A 129 2.38 -4.90 23.14
N MET A 130 3.49 -5.50 22.68
CA MET A 130 3.48 -6.84 22.08
C MET A 130 3.11 -7.93 23.10
N SER A 131 3.55 -7.82 24.37
CA SER A 131 3.45 -8.91 25.35
C SER A 131 2.32 -8.75 26.37
N ASN A 132 1.92 -7.52 26.68
CA ASN A 132 1.10 -7.21 27.85
C ASN A 132 -0.12 -6.33 27.49
N LEU A 133 -0.57 -6.36 26.24
CA LEU A 133 -1.76 -5.63 25.81
C LEU A 133 -2.97 -6.04 26.68
N ASN A 134 -3.68 -5.06 27.21
CA ASN A 134 -4.84 -5.25 28.09
C ASN A 134 -6.12 -4.78 27.39
N VAL A 135 -6.73 -5.67 26.62
CA VAL A 135 -8.02 -5.40 25.98
C VAL A 135 -9.16 -5.74 26.93
N VAL A 136 -9.83 -4.72 27.45
CA VAL A 136 -11.02 -4.88 28.29
C VAL A 136 -12.29 -4.59 27.50
N GLN A 137 -13.44 -5.12 27.98
CA GLN A 137 -14.74 -4.98 27.28
C GLN A 137 -15.08 -3.51 26.95
N ALA A 138 -14.83 -2.57 27.86
CA ALA A 138 -15.12 -1.16 27.63
C ALA A 138 -14.25 -0.56 26.51
N GLY A 139 -12.95 -0.87 26.49
CA GLY A 139 -12.03 -0.45 25.43
C GLY A 139 -12.39 -1.04 24.06
N PHE A 140 -12.71 -2.33 24.01
CA PHE A 140 -13.19 -2.98 22.80
C PHE A 140 -14.46 -2.33 22.24
N VAL A 141 -15.48 -2.08 23.08
CA VAL A 141 -16.73 -1.44 22.62
C VAL A 141 -16.48 -0.01 22.12
N SER A 142 -15.61 0.74 22.81
CA SER A 142 -15.23 2.09 22.40
C SER A 142 -14.55 2.09 21.03
N GLU A 143 -13.52 1.27 20.83
CA GLU A 143 -12.78 1.26 19.57
C GLU A 143 -13.59 0.71 18.40
N ARG A 144 -14.43 -0.29 18.67
CA ARG A 144 -15.39 -0.75 17.66
C ARG A 144 -16.28 0.38 17.17
N ALA A 145 -16.81 1.20 18.10
CA ALA A 145 -17.64 2.36 17.71
C ALA A 145 -16.85 3.40 16.93
N VAL A 146 -15.56 3.62 17.24
CA VAL A 146 -14.67 4.50 16.44
C VAL A 146 -14.50 3.96 15.02
N VAL A 147 -14.18 2.68 14.85
CA VAL A 147 -14.01 2.07 13.51
C VAL A 147 -15.33 2.06 12.71
N GLU A 148 -16.48 1.85 13.40
CA GLU A 148 -17.79 1.97 12.75
C GLU A 148 -18.06 3.40 12.25
N GLU A 149 -17.68 4.43 13.03
CA GLU A 149 -17.84 5.81 12.61
C GLU A 149 -16.89 6.16 11.47
N GLU A 150 -15.64 5.70 11.52
CA GLU A 150 -14.70 5.85 10.41
C GLU A 150 -15.25 5.20 9.12
N TYR A 151 -15.89 4.03 9.22
CA TYR A 151 -16.57 3.43 8.09
C TYR A 151 -17.69 4.32 7.56
N ARG A 152 -18.49 4.92 8.44
CA ARG A 152 -19.56 5.84 8.05
C ARG A 152 -19.01 7.06 7.32
N GLU A 153 -17.93 7.65 7.81
CA GLU A 153 -17.27 8.81 7.22
C GLU A 153 -16.58 8.47 5.88
N SER A 154 -15.70 7.46 5.89
CA SER A 154 -14.82 7.16 4.75
C SER A 154 -15.55 6.40 3.62
N VAL A 155 -16.50 5.52 3.95
CA VAL A 155 -17.20 4.69 2.96
C VAL A 155 -18.59 5.24 2.63
N LEU A 156 -19.39 5.62 3.64
CA LEU A 156 -20.78 5.98 3.42
C LEU A 156 -20.99 7.46 3.08
N ALA A 157 -20.31 8.36 3.77
CA ALA A 157 -20.43 9.80 3.61
C ALA A 157 -19.50 10.36 2.52
N ALA A 158 -18.31 9.80 2.37
CA ALA A 158 -17.37 10.22 1.32
C ALA A 158 -17.98 10.01 -0.09
N PRO A 159 -17.87 11.00 -1.00
CA PRO A 159 -18.56 10.98 -2.30
C PRO A 159 -18.29 9.72 -3.14
N TYR A 160 -17.07 9.16 -3.06
CA TYR A 160 -16.65 7.97 -3.79
C TYR A 160 -16.20 6.82 -2.88
N GLY A 161 -16.48 6.88 -1.57
CA GLY A 161 -16.10 5.85 -0.61
C GLY A 161 -16.69 4.49 -0.95
N ARG A 162 -18.00 4.43 -1.27
CA ARG A 162 -18.68 3.21 -1.72
C ARG A 162 -18.06 2.63 -2.99
N PHE A 163 -17.65 3.49 -3.91
CA PHE A 163 -17.01 3.09 -5.15
C PHE A 163 -15.64 2.43 -4.88
N ALA A 164 -14.80 3.09 -4.12
CA ALA A 164 -13.46 2.57 -3.77
C ALA A 164 -13.57 1.24 -2.99
N ASN A 165 -14.46 1.19 -1.98
CA ASN A 165 -14.68 0.01 -1.15
C ASN A 165 -15.26 -1.20 -1.92
N ALA A 166 -15.90 -0.99 -3.07
CA ALA A 166 -16.46 -2.04 -3.89
C ALA A 166 -15.46 -2.69 -4.88
N ILE A 167 -14.29 -2.09 -5.12
CA ILE A 167 -13.35 -2.58 -6.15
C ILE A 167 -12.80 -3.95 -5.79
N ALA A 168 -12.25 -4.13 -4.60
CA ALA A 168 -11.68 -5.40 -4.17
C ALA A 168 -12.73 -6.53 -4.09
N PRO A 169 -13.92 -6.34 -3.46
CA PRO A 169 -14.98 -7.36 -3.48
C PRO A 169 -15.47 -7.73 -4.88
N ALA A 170 -15.48 -6.77 -5.82
CA ALA A 170 -15.85 -7.04 -7.21
C ALA A 170 -14.77 -7.80 -7.96
N ALA A 171 -13.50 -7.55 -7.66
CA ALA A 171 -12.35 -8.13 -8.32
C ALA A 171 -12.11 -9.58 -7.90
N TYR A 172 -11.81 -9.81 -6.63
CA TYR A 172 -11.47 -11.15 -6.13
C TYR A 172 -12.70 -12.05 -5.99
N ARG A 173 -12.57 -13.28 -6.46
CA ARG A 173 -13.60 -14.31 -6.35
C ARG A 173 -13.42 -15.18 -5.11
N VAL A 174 -12.21 -15.62 -4.89
CA VAL A 174 -11.84 -16.61 -3.86
C VAL A 174 -10.89 -16.01 -2.85
N HIS A 175 -9.88 -15.26 -3.31
CA HIS A 175 -8.82 -14.75 -2.45
C HIS A 175 -9.37 -13.84 -1.34
N PRO A 176 -8.86 -13.95 -0.11
CA PRO A 176 -9.28 -13.12 1.03
C PRO A 176 -9.09 -11.62 0.82
N TYR A 177 -8.27 -11.17 -0.12
CA TYR A 177 -8.14 -9.76 -0.50
C TYR A 177 -9.44 -9.13 -1.00
N LYS A 178 -10.50 -9.91 -1.20
CA LYS A 178 -11.86 -9.38 -1.44
C LYS A 178 -12.43 -8.63 -0.25
N ARG A 179 -11.87 -8.80 0.95
CA ARG A 179 -12.30 -8.09 2.15
C ARG A 179 -11.62 -6.71 2.19
N PRO A 180 -12.41 -5.62 2.26
CA PRO A 180 -11.84 -4.29 2.46
C PRO A 180 -11.16 -4.21 3.83
N THR A 181 -10.09 -3.46 3.94
CA THR A 181 -9.32 -3.30 5.18
C THR A 181 -10.16 -2.73 6.31
N ILE A 182 -11.02 -1.76 6.03
CA ILE A 182 -11.96 -1.17 7.00
C ILE A 182 -13.03 -2.18 7.48
N GLY A 183 -13.21 -3.29 6.80
CA GLY A 183 -14.19 -4.31 7.12
C GLY A 183 -15.63 -3.94 6.73
N SER A 184 -16.58 -4.37 7.54
CA SER A 184 -17.98 -4.03 7.43
C SER A 184 -18.60 -3.80 8.81
N ILE A 185 -19.54 -2.85 8.92
CA ILE A 185 -20.26 -2.57 10.17
C ILE A 185 -20.93 -3.85 10.70
N GLU A 186 -21.56 -4.64 9.84
CA GLU A 186 -22.23 -5.88 10.21
C GLU A 186 -21.29 -6.90 10.88
N ASP A 187 -20.08 -7.06 10.37
CA ASP A 187 -19.09 -7.97 10.94
C ASP A 187 -18.53 -7.43 12.28
N LEU A 188 -18.31 -6.11 12.36
CA LEU A 188 -17.84 -5.44 13.58
C LEU A 188 -18.88 -5.54 14.71
N GLU A 189 -20.17 -5.33 14.41
CA GLU A 189 -21.25 -5.45 15.41
C GLU A 189 -21.40 -6.88 15.96
N ARG A 190 -21.08 -7.90 15.14
CA ARG A 190 -21.09 -9.30 15.58
C ARG A 190 -19.85 -9.74 16.34
N ALA A 191 -18.80 -8.90 16.34
CA ALA A 191 -17.55 -9.21 17.02
C ALA A 191 -17.74 -9.24 18.55
N THR A 192 -17.10 -10.19 19.20
CA THR A 192 -17.09 -10.34 20.66
C THR A 192 -15.68 -10.19 21.23
N LEU A 193 -15.55 -9.85 22.51
CA LEU A 193 -14.23 -9.75 23.14
C LEU A 193 -13.42 -11.07 23.07
N PRO A 194 -14.00 -12.26 23.25
CA PRO A 194 -13.28 -13.52 23.03
C PRO A 194 -12.72 -13.64 21.60
N ASP A 195 -13.50 -13.31 20.56
CA ASP A 195 -13.01 -13.34 19.16
C ASP A 195 -11.77 -12.45 18.99
N VAL A 196 -11.80 -11.27 19.62
CA VAL A 196 -10.72 -10.29 19.59
C VAL A 196 -9.48 -10.82 20.30
N LEU A 197 -9.62 -11.40 21.49
CA LEU A 197 -8.50 -11.98 22.24
C LEU A 197 -7.87 -13.16 21.51
N ASP A 198 -8.67 -14.03 20.90
CA ASP A 198 -8.19 -15.16 20.09
C ASP A 198 -7.41 -14.68 18.87
N PHE A 199 -7.89 -13.64 18.19
CA PHE A 199 -7.18 -13.06 17.03
C PHE A 199 -5.84 -12.43 17.44
N HIS A 200 -5.79 -11.72 18.58
CA HIS A 200 -4.55 -11.19 19.14
C HIS A 200 -3.55 -12.31 19.42
N ALA A 201 -3.95 -13.32 20.18
CA ALA A 201 -3.08 -14.42 20.56
C ALA A 201 -2.54 -15.21 19.36
N ALA A 202 -3.32 -15.26 18.27
CA ALA A 202 -2.93 -15.95 17.03
C ALA A 202 -1.91 -15.16 16.21
N HIS A 203 -2.02 -13.84 16.17
CA HIS A 203 -1.32 -13.02 15.17
C HIS A 203 -0.31 -12.02 15.73
N TYR A 204 -0.57 -11.41 16.93
CA TYR A 204 0.28 -10.38 17.53
C TYR A 204 1.32 -11.00 18.46
N ARG A 205 2.35 -11.59 17.87
CA ARG A 205 3.35 -12.43 18.53
C ARG A 205 4.72 -12.26 17.90
N PRO A 206 5.83 -12.51 18.62
CA PRO A 206 7.18 -12.21 18.15
C PRO A 206 7.55 -12.98 16.87
N ASP A 207 7.15 -14.25 16.73
CA ASP A 207 7.46 -15.07 15.54
C ASP A 207 6.54 -14.76 14.32
N ASN A 208 5.69 -13.75 14.46
CA ASN A 208 4.88 -13.17 13.40
C ASN A 208 5.14 -11.68 13.20
N ALA A 209 6.27 -11.18 13.72
CA ALA A 209 6.60 -9.77 13.69
C ALA A 209 8.03 -9.52 13.17
N THR A 210 8.21 -8.35 12.55
CA THR A 210 9.49 -7.79 12.14
C THR A 210 9.65 -6.43 12.81
N LEU A 211 10.69 -6.29 13.65
CA LEU A 211 11.12 -5.03 14.25
C LEU A 211 12.17 -4.38 13.34
N VAL A 212 11.92 -3.16 12.88
CA VAL A 212 12.88 -2.38 12.10
C VAL A 212 13.22 -1.10 12.86
N VAL A 213 14.51 -0.86 13.07
CA VAL A 213 15.03 0.35 13.71
C VAL A 213 15.95 1.06 12.73
N ALA A 214 15.64 2.30 12.36
CA ALA A 214 16.45 3.09 11.43
C ALA A 214 16.74 4.48 12.00
N GLY A 215 17.95 4.99 11.82
CA GLY A 215 18.34 6.33 12.25
C GLY A 215 19.59 6.37 13.11
N ASP A 216 19.68 7.36 14.00
CA ASP A 216 20.82 7.62 14.85
C ASP A 216 20.78 6.78 16.13
N PHE A 217 21.56 5.72 16.18
CA PHE A 217 21.71 4.86 17.36
C PHE A 217 23.04 4.09 17.32
N ASP A 218 23.49 3.66 18.50
CA ASP A 218 24.60 2.73 18.64
C ASP A 218 24.10 1.28 18.47
N PRO A 219 24.63 0.51 17.50
CA PRO A 219 24.17 -0.86 17.23
C PRO A 219 24.33 -1.82 18.41
N GLN A 220 25.39 -1.68 19.21
CA GLN A 220 25.62 -2.59 20.34
C GLN A 220 24.63 -2.30 21.48
N ARG A 221 24.29 -1.03 21.70
CA ARG A 221 23.25 -0.64 22.65
C ARG A 221 21.87 -1.09 22.21
N LEU A 222 21.56 -0.93 20.91
CA LEU A 222 20.31 -1.43 20.34
C LEU A 222 20.17 -2.93 20.58
N ASP A 223 21.19 -3.73 20.26
CA ASP A 223 21.18 -5.17 20.48
C ASP A 223 20.94 -5.54 21.95
N ALA A 224 21.60 -4.86 22.87
CA ALA A 224 21.41 -5.08 24.31
C ALA A 224 19.96 -4.74 24.77
N TRP A 225 19.37 -3.66 24.26
CA TRP A 225 18.00 -3.28 24.60
C TRP A 225 16.97 -4.24 23.98
N VAL A 226 17.18 -4.63 22.73
CA VAL A 226 16.32 -5.64 22.08
C VAL A 226 16.34 -6.96 22.85
N ASP A 227 17.52 -7.45 23.26
CA ASP A 227 17.64 -8.66 24.06
C ASP A 227 16.99 -8.51 25.44
N LYS A 228 17.12 -7.33 26.06
CA LYS A 228 16.54 -7.03 27.37
C LYS A 228 15.01 -7.06 27.35
N TYR A 229 14.39 -6.48 26.31
CA TYR A 229 12.95 -6.25 26.29
C TYR A 229 12.21 -7.30 25.45
N PHE A 230 12.67 -7.61 24.26
CA PHE A 230 11.95 -8.49 23.33
C PHE A 230 12.27 -9.97 23.48
N ALA A 231 13.48 -10.35 23.90
CA ALA A 231 13.82 -11.78 24.02
C ALA A 231 12.96 -12.53 25.08
N ARG A 232 12.34 -11.79 25.99
CA ARG A 232 11.46 -12.35 27.04
C ARG A 232 9.99 -12.48 26.60
N VAL A 233 9.61 -11.89 25.47
CA VAL A 233 8.25 -12.00 24.94
C VAL A 233 7.97 -13.47 24.59
N PRO A 234 6.94 -14.10 25.15
CA PRO A 234 6.72 -15.53 24.94
C PRO A 234 6.32 -15.83 23.49
N ARG A 235 6.84 -16.93 22.99
CA ARG A 235 6.43 -17.51 21.72
C ARG A 235 5.46 -18.66 21.98
N PRO A 236 4.25 -18.65 21.40
CA PRO A 236 3.38 -19.81 21.46
C PRO A 236 3.98 -21.03 20.70
N ASP A 237 3.69 -22.24 21.15
CA ASP A 237 4.20 -23.47 20.54
C ASP A 237 3.62 -23.74 19.14
N THR A 238 2.39 -23.30 18.89
CA THR A 238 1.74 -23.41 17.58
C THR A 238 2.23 -22.33 16.62
N PRO A 239 2.50 -22.64 15.35
CA PRO A 239 2.90 -21.61 14.38
C PRO A 239 1.77 -20.60 14.15
N PRO A 240 2.09 -19.35 13.77
CA PRO A 240 1.06 -18.37 13.42
C PRO A 240 0.25 -18.86 12.21
N PRO A 241 -1.06 -18.62 12.19
CA PRO A 241 -1.90 -19.00 11.06
C PRO A 241 -1.39 -18.31 9.78
N ARG A 242 -1.49 -19.03 8.65
CA ARG A 242 -1.20 -18.49 7.33
C ARG A 242 -2.40 -18.68 6.43
N VAL A 243 -2.92 -17.59 5.93
CA VAL A 243 -4.00 -17.64 4.94
C VAL A 243 -3.37 -17.60 3.56
N GLY A 244 -3.49 -18.71 2.85
CA GLY A 244 -3.08 -18.84 1.46
C GLY A 244 -4.29 -19.22 0.62
N ALA A 245 -4.50 -18.51 -0.47
CA ALA A 245 -5.46 -18.89 -1.48
C ALA A 245 -4.97 -18.38 -2.84
N ASP A 246 -5.10 -19.18 -3.87
CA ASP A 246 -4.86 -18.72 -5.23
C ASP A 246 -6.12 -18.06 -5.75
N GLU A 247 -5.99 -16.88 -6.31
CA GLU A 247 -7.07 -16.29 -7.10
C GLU A 247 -7.01 -16.86 -8.52
N PRO A 248 -8.02 -17.61 -8.97
CA PRO A 248 -8.01 -18.17 -10.30
C PRO A 248 -8.13 -17.08 -11.36
N ALA A 249 -7.49 -17.28 -12.51
CA ALA A 249 -7.67 -16.41 -13.66
C ALA A 249 -9.17 -16.25 -13.99
N TRP A 250 -9.58 -15.04 -14.31
CA TRP A 250 -10.99 -14.79 -14.63
C TRP A 250 -11.34 -15.38 -16.00
N PRO A 251 -12.43 -16.17 -16.08
CA PRO A 251 -12.78 -16.86 -17.33
C PRO A 251 -13.45 -15.93 -18.36
N ALA A 252 -13.93 -14.77 -17.93
CA ALA A 252 -14.60 -13.78 -18.78
C ALA A 252 -14.61 -12.41 -18.12
N ASP A 253 -14.86 -11.38 -18.93
CA ASP A 253 -15.11 -10.04 -18.43
C ASP A 253 -16.38 -10.01 -17.55
N ARG A 254 -16.33 -9.23 -16.47
CA ARG A 254 -17.46 -9.02 -15.55
C ARG A 254 -17.78 -7.54 -15.42
N SER A 255 -19.00 -7.22 -15.03
CA SER A 255 -19.43 -5.86 -14.74
C SER A 255 -20.26 -5.84 -13.45
N VAL A 256 -19.96 -4.87 -12.59
CA VAL A 256 -20.67 -4.61 -11.34
C VAL A 256 -21.11 -3.16 -11.36
N THR A 257 -22.37 -2.90 -10.98
CA THR A 257 -22.86 -1.53 -10.79
C THR A 257 -23.12 -1.29 -9.32
N VAL A 258 -22.41 -0.31 -8.77
CA VAL A 258 -22.58 0.19 -7.41
C VAL A 258 -23.49 1.42 -7.47
N ILE A 259 -24.53 1.42 -6.66
CA ILE A 259 -25.51 2.50 -6.61
C ILE A 259 -25.27 3.32 -5.36
N GLY A 260 -25.02 4.62 -5.54
CA GLY A 260 -24.93 5.59 -4.45
C GLY A 260 -26.20 6.42 -4.30
N PRO A 261 -26.52 6.87 -3.07
CA PRO A 261 -27.69 7.73 -2.82
C PRO A 261 -27.52 9.15 -3.37
N LYS A 262 -26.28 9.65 -3.37
CA LYS A 262 -25.87 10.97 -3.89
C LYS A 262 -24.52 10.83 -4.55
N VAL A 263 -24.49 10.66 -5.87
CA VAL A 263 -23.27 10.54 -6.65
C VAL A 263 -23.02 11.85 -7.38
N PRO A 264 -21.97 12.61 -7.01
CA PRO A 264 -21.74 13.92 -7.65
C PRO A 264 -21.59 13.81 -9.16
N LEU A 265 -20.78 12.85 -9.61
CA LEU A 265 -20.56 12.51 -11.02
C LEU A 265 -20.32 11.01 -11.13
N PRO A 266 -20.83 10.34 -12.19
CA PRO A 266 -20.62 8.92 -12.40
C PRO A 266 -19.13 8.57 -12.50
N ALA A 267 -18.75 7.42 -11.95
CA ALA A 267 -17.37 6.92 -12.01
C ALA A 267 -17.30 5.49 -12.55
N VAL A 268 -16.13 5.14 -13.07
CA VAL A 268 -15.84 3.79 -13.58
C VAL A 268 -14.44 3.35 -13.19
N ALA A 269 -14.29 2.09 -12.80
CA ALA A 269 -13.00 1.40 -12.69
C ALA A 269 -12.96 0.23 -13.66
N LEU A 270 -11.80 0.06 -14.30
CA LEU A 270 -11.43 -1.12 -15.06
C LEU A 270 -10.33 -1.81 -14.28
N VAL A 271 -10.56 -3.05 -13.88
CA VAL A 271 -9.70 -3.78 -12.95
C VAL A 271 -9.21 -5.07 -13.60
N TRP A 272 -7.93 -5.35 -13.48
CA TRP A 272 -7.29 -6.60 -13.92
C TRP A 272 -6.51 -7.21 -12.75
N LEU A 273 -6.31 -8.53 -12.77
CA LEU A 273 -5.40 -9.18 -11.83
C LEU A 273 -3.95 -8.79 -12.15
N ALA A 274 -3.20 -8.51 -11.11
CA ALA A 274 -1.75 -8.32 -11.18
C ALA A 274 -1.02 -9.49 -10.51
N PRO A 275 0.22 -9.75 -10.91
CA PRO A 275 1.06 -10.72 -10.22
C PRO A 275 1.48 -10.19 -8.85
N PRO A 276 2.02 -11.05 -7.96
CA PRO A 276 2.58 -10.62 -6.68
C PRO A 276 3.74 -9.63 -6.86
N VAL A 277 4.03 -8.87 -5.81
CA VAL A 277 5.13 -7.87 -5.78
C VAL A 277 6.50 -8.49 -6.06
N THR A 278 6.68 -9.77 -5.76
CA THR A 278 7.91 -10.55 -6.04
C THR A 278 8.08 -10.94 -7.51
N SER A 279 7.07 -10.70 -8.35
CA SER A 279 7.13 -11.02 -9.77
C SER A 279 8.19 -10.18 -10.49
N PRO A 280 8.94 -10.76 -11.46
CA PRO A 280 9.84 -10.00 -12.32
C PRO A 280 9.10 -8.96 -13.19
N ASP A 281 7.78 -9.03 -13.33
CA ASP A 281 6.96 -8.06 -14.03
C ASP A 281 6.64 -6.82 -13.18
N ALA A 282 6.78 -6.89 -11.85
CA ALA A 282 6.40 -5.83 -10.91
C ALA A 282 7.04 -4.45 -11.21
N PRO A 283 8.35 -4.33 -11.48
CA PRO A 283 8.96 -3.04 -11.80
C PRO A 283 8.37 -2.40 -13.05
N ALA A 284 8.12 -3.21 -14.10
CA ALA A 284 7.55 -2.71 -15.35
C ALA A 284 6.07 -2.31 -15.20
N LEU A 285 5.30 -2.98 -14.32
CA LEU A 285 3.93 -2.60 -14.00
C LEU A 285 3.88 -1.29 -13.21
N ARG A 286 4.81 -1.04 -12.29
CA ARG A 286 4.95 0.25 -11.58
C ARG A 286 5.26 1.40 -12.56
N ILE A 287 6.16 1.18 -13.52
CA ILE A 287 6.45 2.16 -14.57
C ILE A 287 5.21 2.38 -15.47
N ALA A 288 4.49 1.32 -15.84
CA ALA A 288 3.24 1.44 -16.60
C ALA A 288 2.19 2.27 -15.86
N ALA A 289 2.05 2.07 -14.54
CA ALA A 289 1.14 2.85 -13.71
C ALA A 289 1.54 4.33 -13.69
N ALA A 290 2.82 4.65 -13.54
CA ALA A 290 3.29 6.03 -13.58
C ALA A 290 3.04 6.70 -14.95
N LEU A 291 3.29 6.01 -16.05
CA LEU A 291 3.03 6.51 -17.40
C LEU A 291 1.54 6.80 -17.65
N LEU A 292 0.66 5.94 -17.13
CA LEU A 292 -0.78 6.06 -17.33
C LEU A 292 -1.43 7.06 -16.39
N GLY A 293 -1.07 7.05 -15.09
CA GLY A 293 -1.85 7.72 -14.05
C GLY A 293 -1.13 8.79 -13.22
N SER A 294 0.22 8.88 -13.25
CA SER A 294 0.91 9.77 -12.33
C SER A 294 1.01 11.22 -12.85
N GLY A 295 0.25 12.10 -12.20
CA GLY A 295 0.28 13.54 -12.44
C GLY A 295 -0.41 13.99 -13.73
N GLU A 296 -0.44 15.30 -13.92
CA GLU A 296 -1.16 15.95 -15.03
C GLU A 296 -0.61 15.58 -16.42
N SER A 297 0.69 15.31 -16.49
CA SER A 297 1.36 14.92 -17.75
C SER A 297 1.25 13.42 -18.06
N SER A 298 0.49 12.65 -17.28
CA SER A 298 0.21 11.23 -17.53
C SER A 298 -0.70 11.06 -18.76
N ARG A 299 -0.66 9.87 -19.35
CA ARG A 299 -1.43 9.60 -20.57
C ARG A 299 -2.93 9.75 -20.38
N LEU A 300 -3.46 9.26 -19.27
CA LEU A 300 -4.89 9.35 -18.96
C LEU A 300 -5.31 10.80 -18.75
N SER A 301 -4.57 11.58 -17.97
CA SER A 301 -4.85 13.00 -17.74
C SER A 301 -4.84 13.76 -19.07
N GLN A 302 -3.78 13.60 -19.87
CA GLN A 302 -3.67 14.26 -21.15
C GLN A 302 -4.75 13.83 -22.16
N ALA A 303 -5.15 12.57 -22.16
CA ALA A 303 -6.14 12.07 -23.13
C ALA A 303 -7.57 12.42 -22.72
N LEU A 304 -7.99 12.10 -21.47
CA LEU A 304 -9.37 12.16 -21.07
C LEU A 304 -9.77 13.52 -20.48
N MET A 305 -8.84 14.15 -19.72
CA MET A 305 -9.13 15.42 -19.07
C MET A 305 -8.84 16.59 -20.01
N TYR A 306 -7.61 16.71 -20.55
CA TYR A 306 -7.19 17.89 -21.28
C TYR A 306 -7.63 17.88 -22.76
N ARG A 307 -7.39 16.78 -23.51
CA ARG A 307 -7.72 16.77 -24.94
C ARG A 307 -9.19 16.51 -25.23
N GLN A 308 -9.84 15.57 -24.51
CA GLN A 308 -11.23 15.20 -24.78
C GLN A 308 -12.21 15.91 -23.84
N GLY A 309 -11.79 16.36 -22.67
CA GLY A 309 -12.65 17.02 -21.68
C GLY A 309 -13.84 16.16 -21.22
N ILE A 310 -13.64 14.83 -21.15
CA ILE A 310 -14.72 13.88 -20.82
C ILE A 310 -14.62 13.32 -19.40
N ALA A 311 -13.50 13.52 -18.73
CA ALA A 311 -13.28 13.12 -17.33
C ALA A 311 -12.82 14.33 -16.50
N GLY A 312 -13.30 14.41 -15.26
CA GLY A 312 -12.84 15.38 -14.27
C GLY A 312 -11.66 14.86 -13.44
N GLN A 313 -11.56 13.54 -13.32
CA GLN A 313 -10.45 12.86 -12.64
C GLN A 313 -10.18 11.52 -13.31
N VAL A 314 -8.91 11.14 -13.36
CA VAL A 314 -8.46 9.84 -13.85
C VAL A 314 -7.29 9.33 -13.02
N GLY A 315 -7.10 8.02 -13.00
CA GLY A 315 -5.98 7.37 -12.32
C GLY A 315 -5.67 6.01 -12.92
N PHE A 316 -4.46 5.54 -12.69
CA PHE A 316 -4.07 4.15 -12.88
C PHE A 316 -3.14 3.74 -11.76
N ASP A 317 -3.47 2.65 -11.12
CA ASP A 317 -2.71 2.10 -10.00
C ASP A 317 -2.29 0.66 -10.27
N ALA A 318 -1.12 0.28 -9.72
CA ALA A 318 -0.62 -1.08 -9.67
C ALA A 318 -0.46 -1.48 -8.20
N ASP A 319 -1.54 -1.93 -7.58
CA ASP A 319 -1.58 -2.46 -6.22
C ASP A 319 -0.97 -3.87 -6.21
N LEU A 320 0.36 -3.91 -6.02
CA LEU A 320 1.15 -5.14 -6.00
C LEU A 320 1.34 -5.58 -4.54
N ARG A 321 0.77 -6.73 -4.20
CA ARG A 321 0.71 -7.29 -2.85
C ARG A 321 1.63 -8.51 -2.72
N ALA A 322 1.75 -9.07 -1.52
CA ALA A 322 2.46 -10.34 -1.31
C ALA A 322 1.84 -11.49 -2.12
N GLY A 323 0.52 -11.49 -2.27
CA GLY A 323 -0.26 -12.36 -3.16
C GLY A 323 -0.68 -11.67 -4.46
N PRO A 324 -1.76 -12.16 -5.13
CA PRO A 324 -2.26 -11.59 -6.38
C PRO A 324 -2.76 -10.16 -6.20
N GLY A 325 -2.14 -9.22 -6.89
CA GLY A 325 -2.50 -7.79 -6.85
C GLY A 325 -3.58 -7.40 -7.85
N LEU A 326 -3.80 -6.08 -7.99
CA LEU A 326 -4.73 -5.50 -8.96
C LEU A 326 -4.05 -4.39 -9.77
N LEU A 327 -4.40 -4.29 -11.06
CA LEU A 327 -4.19 -3.11 -11.88
C LEU A 327 -5.55 -2.43 -12.03
N THR A 328 -5.63 -1.16 -11.66
CA THR A 328 -6.91 -0.44 -11.63
C THR A 328 -6.81 0.87 -12.39
N ALA A 329 -7.55 0.99 -13.49
CA ALA A 329 -7.76 2.26 -14.19
C ALA A 329 -9.08 2.88 -13.75
N THR A 330 -9.07 4.12 -13.26
CA THR A 330 -10.26 4.82 -12.77
C THR A 330 -10.53 6.09 -13.57
N ALA A 331 -11.80 6.45 -13.69
CA ALA A 331 -12.20 7.76 -14.19
C ALA A 331 -13.53 8.20 -13.56
N ILE A 332 -13.59 9.49 -13.21
CA ILE A 332 -14.82 10.20 -12.85
C ILE A 332 -15.24 11.00 -14.09
N ALA A 333 -16.44 10.81 -14.56
CA ALA A 333 -16.95 11.51 -15.76
C ALA A 333 -17.00 13.03 -15.52
N ALA A 334 -16.72 13.83 -16.53
CA ALA A 334 -17.02 15.25 -16.47
C ALA A 334 -18.54 15.49 -16.55
N SER A 335 -19.01 16.62 -16.06
CA SER A 335 -20.44 16.97 -16.04
C SER A 335 -21.07 16.84 -17.44
N GLY A 336 -22.22 16.16 -17.51
CA GLY A 336 -22.95 15.94 -18.74
C GLY A 336 -22.33 14.93 -19.72
N LYS A 337 -21.23 14.28 -19.38
CA LYS A 337 -20.57 13.29 -20.24
C LYS A 337 -21.07 11.88 -19.96
N PRO A 338 -21.39 11.08 -21.02
CA PRO A 338 -21.85 9.71 -20.83
C PRO A 338 -20.75 8.81 -20.24
N LEU A 339 -21.04 8.08 -19.17
CA LEU A 339 -20.08 7.16 -18.54
C LEU A 339 -19.56 6.09 -19.52
N ALA A 340 -20.38 5.63 -20.45
CA ALA A 340 -19.99 4.67 -21.47
C ALA A 340 -18.85 5.21 -22.37
N ALA A 341 -18.89 6.48 -22.77
CA ALA A 341 -17.85 7.13 -23.56
C ALA A 341 -16.54 7.26 -22.75
N VAL A 342 -16.65 7.66 -21.46
CA VAL A 342 -15.50 7.74 -20.55
C VAL A 342 -14.84 6.36 -20.38
N ARG A 343 -15.63 5.32 -20.13
CA ARG A 343 -15.13 3.94 -20.01
C ARG A 343 -14.41 3.47 -21.28
N GLN A 344 -14.98 3.75 -22.46
CA GLN A 344 -14.39 3.36 -23.73
C GLN A 344 -13.06 4.09 -23.97
N ALA A 345 -13.00 5.38 -23.69
CA ALA A 345 -11.79 6.18 -23.85
C ALA A 345 -10.70 5.75 -22.84
N LEU A 346 -11.08 5.46 -21.59
CA LEU A 346 -10.17 4.94 -20.56
C LEU A 346 -9.54 3.63 -21.01
N LEU A 347 -10.33 2.66 -21.45
CA LEU A 347 -9.82 1.39 -21.96
C LEU A 347 -8.93 1.57 -23.20
N ALA A 348 -9.36 2.42 -24.14
CA ALA A 348 -8.61 2.66 -25.37
C ALA A 348 -7.21 3.24 -25.09
N GLU A 349 -7.09 4.16 -24.12
CA GLU A 349 -5.81 4.76 -23.77
C GLU A 349 -4.86 3.75 -23.08
N VAL A 350 -5.37 2.94 -22.15
CA VAL A 350 -4.59 1.87 -21.52
C VAL A 350 -4.11 0.86 -22.58
N LEU A 351 -5.00 0.40 -23.46
CA LEU A 351 -4.64 -0.52 -24.55
C LEU A 351 -3.71 0.10 -25.59
N ARG A 352 -3.71 1.43 -25.75
CA ARG A 352 -2.77 2.12 -26.64
C ARG A 352 -1.33 1.96 -26.16
N LEU A 353 -1.06 2.05 -24.86
CA LEU A 353 0.26 1.80 -24.28
C LEU A 353 0.68 0.32 -24.42
N ALA A 354 -0.27 -0.62 -24.31
CA ALA A 354 0.00 -2.03 -24.55
C ALA A 354 0.36 -2.34 -26.03
N ARG A 355 -0.17 -1.57 -26.98
CA ARG A 355 0.03 -1.80 -28.44
C ARG A 355 1.21 -1.07 -29.03
N ARG A 356 1.61 0.06 -28.45
CA ARG A 356 2.68 0.93 -28.98
C ARG A 356 3.71 1.19 -27.88
N PRO A 357 5.00 0.92 -28.15
CA PRO A 357 6.05 1.21 -27.19
C PRO A 357 6.02 2.68 -26.76
N VAL A 358 6.36 2.92 -25.48
CA VAL A 358 6.53 4.27 -24.96
C VAL A 358 7.78 4.93 -25.55
N GLY A 359 7.73 6.23 -25.80
CA GLY A 359 8.89 7.02 -26.24
C GLY A 359 9.97 7.12 -25.15
N ALA A 360 11.24 7.25 -25.57
CA ALA A 360 12.38 7.28 -24.65
C ALA A 360 12.27 8.39 -23.60
N ALA A 361 11.89 9.61 -24.00
CA ALA A 361 11.75 10.75 -23.08
C ALA A 361 10.62 10.54 -22.05
N GLU A 362 9.49 9.97 -22.47
CA GLU A 362 8.36 9.69 -21.58
C GLU A 362 8.71 8.58 -20.57
N LEU A 363 9.40 7.53 -21.03
CA LEU A 363 9.90 6.46 -20.17
C LEU A 363 10.91 7.00 -19.15
N ALA A 364 11.87 7.82 -19.59
CA ALA A 364 12.87 8.42 -18.72
C ALA A 364 12.21 9.29 -17.63
N LYS A 365 11.20 10.09 -18.00
CA LYS A 365 10.43 10.90 -17.04
C LYS A 365 9.77 10.01 -15.98
N ALA A 366 9.04 8.96 -16.37
CA ALA A 366 8.36 8.08 -15.43
C ALA A 366 9.34 7.38 -14.46
N LYS A 367 10.48 6.92 -14.97
CA LYS A 367 11.57 6.37 -14.15
C LYS A 367 12.09 7.39 -13.14
N THR A 368 12.41 8.60 -13.62
CA THR A 368 12.92 9.67 -12.76
C THR A 368 11.93 10.00 -11.65
N GLN A 369 10.64 10.11 -11.95
CA GLN A 369 9.61 10.39 -10.96
C GLN A 369 9.57 9.31 -9.85
N LEU A 370 9.55 8.03 -10.23
CA LEU A 370 9.52 6.92 -9.25
C LEU A 370 10.82 6.82 -8.45
N LEU A 371 11.97 6.95 -9.10
CA LEU A 371 13.28 6.92 -8.43
C LEU A 371 13.43 8.10 -7.47
N THR A 372 13.04 9.30 -7.88
CA THR A 372 13.11 10.49 -7.03
C THR A 372 12.20 10.33 -5.81
N ALA A 373 10.96 9.89 -5.98
CA ALA A 373 10.03 9.66 -4.88
C ALA A 373 10.61 8.64 -3.86
N ALA A 374 11.13 7.52 -4.36
CA ALA A 374 11.73 6.49 -3.50
C ALA A 374 13.01 6.97 -2.79
N LEU A 375 13.84 7.78 -3.46
CA LEU A 375 15.04 8.33 -2.83
C LEU A 375 14.71 9.38 -1.77
N LEU A 376 13.73 10.25 -2.04
CA LEU A 376 13.28 11.24 -1.07
C LEU A 376 12.67 10.60 0.18
N SER A 377 11.85 9.56 0.00
CA SER A 377 11.29 8.79 1.12
C SER A 377 12.41 8.20 2.00
N ARG A 378 13.48 7.67 1.41
CA ARG A 378 14.61 7.07 2.14
C ARG A 378 15.54 8.08 2.83
N GLN A 379 15.30 9.38 2.72
CA GLN A 379 16.10 10.41 3.40
C GLN A 379 15.72 10.57 4.88
N THR A 380 14.54 10.11 5.27
CA THR A 380 14.09 10.14 6.66
C THR A 380 14.24 8.75 7.31
N PRO A 381 14.49 8.68 8.64
CA PRO A 381 14.52 7.40 9.35
C PRO A 381 13.24 6.59 9.15
N GLU A 382 12.07 7.21 9.19
CA GLU A 382 10.77 6.56 8.98
C GLU A 382 10.63 5.95 7.59
N GLY A 383 10.90 6.75 6.55
CA GLY A 383 10.78 6.26 5.17
C GLY A 383 11.82 5.20 4.82
N LEU A 384 13.01 5.26 5.44
CA LEU A 384 14.03 4.24 5.30
C LEU A 384 13.63 2.94 6.01
N ALA A 385 13.11 3.03 7.25
CA ALA A 385 12.57 1.90 8.00
C ALA A 385 11.44 1.23 7.23
N SER A 386 10.47 2.03 6.72
CA SER A 386 9.35 1.52 5.92
C SER A 386 9.81 0.80 4.66
N ALA A 387 10.77 1.35 3.91
CA ALA A 387 11.28 0.71 2.69
C ALA A 387 11.94 -0.65 2.97
N VAL A 388 12.67 -0.77 4.08
CA VAL A 388 13.31 -2.02 4.51
C VAL A 388 12.28 -3.01 5.03
N ALA A 389 11.31 -2.54 5.81
CA ALA A 389 10.22 -3.37 6.34
C ALA A 389 9.33 -3.94 5.23
N GLU A 390 8.90 -3.10 4.27
CA GLU A 390 8.15 -3.56 3.10
C GLU A 390 8.89 -4.64 2.31
N ALA A 391 10.19 -4.46 2.10
CA ALA A 391 11.03 -5.46 1.44
C ALA A 391 11.08 -6.77 2.23
N ALA A 392 11.26 -6.72 3.54
CA ALA A 392 11.29 -7.89 4.40
C ALA A 392 9.94 -8.60 4.46
N VAL A 393 8.85 -7.85 4.70
CA VAL A 393 7.52 -8.40 5.00
C VAL A 393 6.77 -8.81 3.73
N LEU A 394 6.78 -7.98 2.68
CA LEU A 394 6.00 -8.25 1.46
C LEU A 394 6.78 -9.02 0.41
N GLN A 395 8.13 -8.89 0.39
CA GLN A 395 8.98 -9.55 -0.59
C GLN A 395 9.82 -10.69 0.02
N GLY A 396 9.74 -10.89 1.34
CA GLY A 396 10.40 -11.98 2.05
C GLY A 396 11.90 -11.77 2.30
N SER A 397 12.46 -10.59 1.99
CA SER A 397 13.88 -10.30 2.24
C SER A 397 14.16 -8.80 2.30
N ALA A 398 14.73 -8.31 3.38
CA ALA A 398 15.18 -6.92 3.52
C ALA A 398 16.17 -6.49 2.41
N ALA A 399 16.96 -7.43 1.87
CA ALA A 399 17.92 -7.16 0.82
C ALA A 399 17.29 -6.64 -0.49
N GLN A 400 15.99 -6.88 -0.71
CA GLN A 400 15.26 -6.36 -1.88
C GLN A 400 15.27 -4.83 -1.93
N VAL A 401 15.35 -4.14 -0.79
CA VAL A 401 15.48 -2.68 -0.74
C VAL A 401 16.63 -2.16 -1.61
N ASN A 402 17.70 -2.94 -1.76
CA ASN A 402 18.88 -2.59 -2.55
C ASN A 402 18.77 -2.93 -4.04
N THR A 403 17.82 -3.76 -4.44
CA THR A 403 17.64 -4.20 -5.83
C THR A 403 16.47 -3.50 -6.53
N ASP A 404 15.45 -3.07 -5.80
CA ASP A 404 14.22 -2.49 -6.33
C ASP A 404 14.45 -1.26 -7.22
N LEU A 405 15.31 -0.33 -6.79
CA LEU A 405 15.60 0.88 -7.58
C LEU A 405 16.38 0.55 -8.84
N ALA A 406 17.28 -0.43 -8.79
CA ALA A 406 18.00 -0.90 -9.98
C ALA A 406 17.05 -1.60 -10.96
N ALA A 407 16.10 -2.39 -10.44
CA ALA A 407 15.07 -3.04 -11.26
C ALA A 407 14.20 -2.01 -11.98
N LEU A 408 13.71 -0.96 -11.28
CA LEU A 408 12.96 0.14 -11.90
C LEU A 408 13.79 0.87 -12.99
N ARG A 409 15.05 1.15 -12.70
CA ARG A 409 15.95 1.83 -13.65
C ARG A 409 16.16 1.04 -14.94
N ASN A 410 16.23 -0.28 -14.84
CA ASN A 410 16.52 -1.18 -15.95
C ASN A 410 15.30 -1.51 -16.83
N VAL A 411 14.07 -1.14 -16.43
CA VAL A 411 12.87 -1.37 -17.25
C VAL A 411 13.01 -0.74 -18.63
N SER A 412 12.77 -1.49 -19.67
CA SER A 412 12.76 -1.01 -21.06
C SER A 412 11.33 -0.67 -21.54
N ALA A 413 11.22 0.04 -22.67
CA ALA A 413 9.94 0.28 -23.32
C ALA A 413 9.25 -1.04 -23.76
N ALA A 414 10.05 -2.03 -24.13
CA ALA A 414 9.56 -3.37 -24.48
C ALA A 414 8.99 -4.10 -23.26
N ASP A 415 9.61 -3.95 -22.07
CA ASP A 415 9.09 -4.53 -20.83
C ASP A 415 7.73 -3.94 -20.47
N VAL A 416 7.59 -2.61 -20.53
CA VAL A 416 6.30 -1.94 -20.27
C VAL A 416 5.23 -2.46 -21.24
N GLN A 417 5.56 -2.58 -22.51
CA GLN A 417 4.63 -3.11 -23.51
C GLN A 417 4.27 -4.57 -23.23
N ARG A 418 5.24 -5.40 -22.97
CA ARG A 418 5.08 -6.83 -22.69
C ARG A 418 4.17 -7.08 -21.48
N VAL A 419 4.40 -6.39 -20.36
CA VAL A 419 3.58 -6.60 -19.16
C VAL A 419 2.14 -6.13 -19.36
N LEU A 420 1.90 -5.03 -20.07
CA LEU A 420 0.55 -4.58 -20.41
C LEU A 420 -0.14 -5.49 -21.43
N GLN A 421 0.59 -6.07 -22.37
CA GLN A 421 0.05 -7.09 -23.26
C GLN A 421 -0.41 -8.33 -22.47
N ARG A 422 0.42 -8.80 -21.53
CA ARG A 422 0.15 -10.00 -20.73
C ARG A 422 -0.98 -9.77 -19.73
N HIS A 423 -0.89 -8.72 -18.93
CA HIS A 423 -1.75 -8.53 -17.75
C HIS A 423 -2.99 -7.66 -18.02
N VAL A 424 -3.06 -6.99 -19.17
CA VAL A 424 -4.18 -6.11 -19.52
C VAL A 424 -4.82 -6.52 -20.84
N ALA A 425 -4.09 -6.46 -21.96
CA ALA A 425 -4.68 -6.71 -23.27
C ALA A 425 -5.06 -8.19 -23.50
N GLY A 426 -4.29 -9.12 -22.95
CA GLY A 426 -4.53 -10.55 -23.01
C GLY A 426 -5.33 -11.12 -21.83
N ALA A 427 -5.79 -10.27 -20.89
CA ALA A 427 -6.49 -10.69 -19.67
C ALA A 427 -7.93 -10.18 -19.65
N HIS A 428 -8.77 -10.91 -18.95
CA HIS A 428 -10.12 -10.47 -18.62
C HIS A 428 -10.11 -9.40 -17.53
N LYS A 429 -11.14 -8.56 -17.51
CA LYS A 429 -11.28 -7.45 -16.57
C LYS A 429 -12.61 -7.45 -15.85
N VAL A 430 -12.65 -6.79 -14.72
CA VAL A 430 -13.87 -6.39 -14.04
C VAL A 430 -14.10 -4.91 -14.26
N THR A 431 -15.31 -4.55 -14.68
CA THR A 431 -15.74 -3.16 -14.78
C THR A 431 -16.63 -2.85 -13.58
N VAL A 432 -16.22 -1.88 -12.76
CA VAL A 432 -17.03 -1.37 -11.66
C VAL A 432 -17.54 0.01 -12.07
N GLN A 433 -18.87 0.17 -12.09
CA GLN A 433 -19.52 1.45 -12.39
C GLN A 433 -20.17 1.99 -11.12
N TYR A 434 -20.04 3.27 -10.88
CA TYR A 434 -20.66 3.96 -9.76
C TYR A 434 -21.61 5.04 -10.28
N VAL A 435 -22.90 4.89 -9.98
CA VAL A 435 -23.97 5.73 -10.52
C VAL A 435 -25.00 6.05 -9.44
N GLU A 436 -25.71 7.14 -9.62
CA GLU A 436 -26.82 7.50 -8.75
C GLU A 436 -28.05 6.61 -9.00
N ALA A 437 -28.86 6.36 -7.98
CA ALA A 437 -30.05 5.52 -8.04
C ALA A 437 -31.02 5.90 -9.19
N ALA A 438 -31.16 7.18 -9.49
CA ALA A 438 -31.97 7.68 -10.58
C ALA A 438 -31.44 7.31 -11.99
N GLN A 439 -30.13 7.13 -12.11
CA GLN A 439 -29.43 6.78 -13.36
C GLN A 439 -29.37 5.27 -13.61
N ALA A 440 -29.56 4.47 -12.54
CA ALA A 440 -29.50 3.00 -12.61
C ALA A 440 -30.72 2.37 -13.27
N LYS A 441 -31.85 3.07 -13.39
CA LYS A 441 -33.06 2.56 -14.08
C LYS A 441 -32.79 2.48 -15.58
N PRO A 442 -33.02 1.31 -16.24
CA PRO A 442 -32.98 1.26 -17.70
C PRO A 442 -33.98 2.29 -18.22
N ARG A 443 -33.54 3.17 -19.12
CA ARG A 443 -34.47 3.95 -19.93
C ARG A 443 -35.29 2.93 -20.73
N ASN A 444 -36.49 2.60 -20.26
CA ASN A 444 -37.43 1.87 -21.05
C ASN A 444 -37.61 2.67 -22.35
N ALA A 445 -37.32 2.02 -23.47
CA ALA A 445 -37.58 2.56 -24.78
C ALA A 445 -39.02 3.06 -24.79
N ALA A 446 -39.20 4.36 -24.99
CA ALA A 446 -40.49 4.91 -25.30
C ALA A 446 -41.00 4.21 -26.55
N LYS A 447 -42.21 3.72 -26.44
CA LYS A 447 -43.00 3.11 -27.52
C LYS A 447 -43.11 4.03 -28.71
#